data_da014fec54cabd8b3474fb78b4754045
#
_entry.id   da014fec54cabd8b3474fb78b4754045
#
_cell.length_a   1.000
_cell.length_b   1.000
_cell.length_c   1.000
_cell.angle_alpha   90.00
_cell.angle_beta   90.00
_cell.angle_gamma   90.00
#
_symmetry.space_group_name_H-M   'P 1'
#
loop_
_entity.id
_entity.type
_entity.pdbx_description
1 polymer ?
#
loop_
_entity_poly.entity_id
_entity_poly.type
_entity_poly.pdbx_seq_one_letter_code
_entity_poly.pdbx_strand_id
1 'polypeptide(L)'
;MADKIIRVLAKDAPVKASAITAKEMVERARQIHKTLPVATAALGRSLMAASMMGNQLKEKDGSVTLRIKGGGPLGGITVVSDSQGNARGYVVNPLVEDRKSTRLN
;
A
#
# COMPACT_ATOMS: atom_id res chain seq x y z
N MET A 1 12.10 -7.06 12.66
CA MET A 1 12.87 -6.71 11.46
C MET A 1 12.29 -5.43 10.87
N ALA A 2 13.15 -4.44 10.63
CA ALA A 2 12.69 -3.16 10.12
C ALA A 2 12.25 -3.25 8.66
N ASP A 3 11.24 -2.46 8.32
CA ASP A 3 10.81 -2.35 6.92
C ASP A 3 11.88 -1.68 6.09
N LYS A 4 11.99 -2.06 4.83
CA LYS A 4 12.97 -1.48 3.93
C LYS A 4 12.53 -1.56 2.48
N ILE A 5 13.10 -0.67 1.67
CA ILE A 5 12.89 -0.63 0.22
C ILE A 5 14.24 -0.89 -0.45
N ILE A 6 14.21 -1.76 -1.45
CA ILE A 6 15.38 -2.04 -2.29
C ILE A 6 15.03 -1.61 -3.71
N ARG A 7 15.94 -0.86 -4.34
CA ARG A 7 15.79 -0.45 -5.73
C ARG A 7 16.95 -1.00 -6.53
N VAL A 8 16.65 -1.52 -7.71
CA VAL A 8 17.68 -2.03 -8.61
C VAL A 8 17.49 -1.46 -10.01
N LEU A 9 18.58 -1.33 -10.72
CA LEU A 9 18.62 -0.91 -12.12
C LEU A 9 19.23 -2.01 -12.95
N ALA A 10 18.62 -2.30 -14.09
CA ALA A 10 19.22 -3.25 -15.04
C ALA A 10 20.46 -2.61 -15.65
N LYS A 11 21.52 -3.42 -15.79
CA LYS A 11 22.79 -2.93 -16.33
C LYS A 11 22.71 -2.65 -17.84
N ASP A 12 22.00 -3.50 -18.56
CA ASP A 12 22.00 -3.47 -20.03
C ASP A 12 20.66 -3.12 -20.65
N ALA A 13 19.71 -2.66 -19.87
CA ALA A 13 18.36 -2.34 -20.36
C ALA A 13 17.77 -1.21 -19.52
N PRO A 14 16.81 -0.43 -20.08
CA PRO A 14 16.18 0.66 -19.34
C PRO A 14 15.09 0.13 -18.38
N VAL A 15 15.48 -0.74 -17.47
CA VAL A 15 14.55 -1.38 -16.53
C VAL A 15 14.96 -1.03 -15.10
N LYS A 16 13.96 -0.59 -14.32
CA LYS A 16 14.10 -0.36 -12.89
C LYS A 16 13.14 -1.30 -12.15
N ALA A 17 13.54 -1.73 -10.98
CA ALA A 17 12.68 -2.53 -10.13
C ALA A 17 12.81 -2.08 -8.67
N SER A 18 11.71 -2.19 -7.94
CA SER A 18 11.70 -1.92 -6.51
C SER A 18 11.02 -3.06 -5.78
N ALA A 19 11.51 -3.35 -4.58
CA ALA A 19 10.91 -4.33 -3.70
C ALA A 19 10.84 -3.75 -2.30
N ILE A 20 9.83 -4.12 -1.55
CA ILE A 20 9.59 -3.56 -0.22
C ILE A 20 9.22 -4.67 0.76
N THR A 21 9.73 -4.55 1.98
CA THR A 21 9.22 -5.28 3.13
C THR A 21 8.49 -4.27 4.02
N ALA A 22 7.25 -4.57 4.35
CA ALA A 22 6.39 -3.58 5.00
C ALA A 22 5.56 -4.17 6.14
N LYS A 23 6.10 -5.17 6.83
CA LYS A 23 5.37 -5.85 7.89
C LYS A 23 4.95 -4.87 9.00
N GLU A 24 5.87 -4.02 9.44
CA GLU A 24 5.59 -3.07 10.51
C GLU A 24 4.61 -1.99 10.07
N MET A 25 4.78 -1.47 8.88
CA MET A 25 3.90 -0.44 8.34
C MET A 25 2.46 -0.94 8.21
N VAL A 26 2.30 -2.13 7.65
CA VAL A 26 0.97 -2.73 7.44
C VAL A 26 0.33 -3.10 8.78
N GLU A 27 1.10 -3.67 9.70
CA GLU A 27 0.59 -3.99 11.02
C GLU A 27 0.13 -2.75 11.78
N ARG A 28 0.89 -1.66 11.66
CA ARG A 28 0.50 -0.39 12.27
C ARG A 28 -0.82 0.13 11.70
N ALA A 29 -0.98 0.05 10.38
CA ALA A 29 -2.22 0.46 9.73
C ALA A 29 -3.40 -0.39 10.18
N ARG A 30 -3.18 -1.70 10.30
CA ARG A 30 -4.21 -2.62 10.78
C ARG A 30 -4.65 -2.26 12.20
N GLN A 31 -3.71 -1.94 13.06
CA GLN A 31 -4.02 -1.56 14.45
C GLN A 31 -4.79 -0.25 14.52
N ILE A 32 -4.38 0.73 13.74
CA ILE A 32 -5.02 2.06 13.73
C ILE A 32 -6.44 1.98 13.18
N HIS A 33 -6.62 1.32 12.05
CA HIS A 33 -7.90 1.29 11.33
C HIS A 33 -8.74 0.07 11.64
N LYS A 34 -8.20 -0.86 12.40
CA LYS A 34 -8.90 -2.10 12.82
C LYS A 34 -9.50 -2.85 11.63
N THR A 35 -8.69 -3.02 10.59
CA THR A 35 -9.12 -3.68 9.37
C THR A 35 -9.18 -5.19 9.55
N LEU A 36 -10.19 -5.81 8.92
CA LEU A 36 -10.27 -7.25 8.79
C LEU A 36 -9.28 -7.75 7.72
N PRO A 37 -9.00 -9.06 7.64
CA PRO A 37 -7.92 -9.55 6.79
C PRO A 37 -7.96 -9.12 5.32
N VAL A 38 -9.13 -9.12 4.69
CA VAL A 38 -9.26 -8.71 3.29
C VAL A 38 -8.91 -7.22 3.13
N ALA A 39 -9.47 -6.39 4.02
CA ALA A 39 -9.18 -4.95 3.99
C ALA A 39 -7.72 -4.68 4.33
N THR A 40 -7.13 -5.45 5.26
CA THR A 40 -5.72 -5.33 5.60
C THR A 40 -4.84 -5.63 4.39
N ALA A 41 -5.14 -6.70 3.64
CA ALA A 41 -4.38 -7.05 2.46
C ALA A 41 -4.46 -5.96 1.39
N ALA A 42 -5.65 -5.45 1.13
CA ALA A 42 -5.85 -4.41 0.12
C ALA A 42 -5.16 -3.10 0.53
N LEU A 43 -5.36 -2.66 1.76
CA LEU A 43 -4.73 -1.46 2.28
C LEU A 43 -3.21 -1.60 2.31
N GLY A 44 -2.72 -2.75 2.77
CA GLY A 44 -1.29 -3.02 2.85
C GLY A 44 -0.61 -2.97 1.50
N ARG A 45 -1.18 -3.60 0.49
CA ARG A 45 -0.64 -3.55 -0.87
C ARG A 45 -0.62 -2.13 -1.42
N SER A 46 -1.66 -1.35 -1.14
CA SER A 46 -1.74 0.04 -1.57
C SER A 46 -0.69 0.90 -0.86
N LEU A 47 -0.48 0.68 0.43
CA LEU A 47 0.56 1.37 1.19
C LEU A 47 1.95 1.06 0.64
N MET A 48 2.21 -0.21 0.35
CA MET A 48 3.49 -0.62 -0.21
C MET A 48 3.74 0.02 -1.58
N ALA A 49 2.72 0.04 -2.44
CA ALA A 49 2.83 0.68 -3.74
C ALA A 49 3.12 2.17 -3.60
N ALA A 50 2.37 2.87 -2.75
CA ALA A 50 2.58 4.30 -2.51
C ALA A 50 3.97 4.58 -1.94
N SER A 51 4.42 3.75 -1.01
CA SER A 51 5.74 3.89 -0.40
C SER A 51 6.85 3.79 -1.44
N MET A 52 6.77 2.80 -2.32
CA MET A 52 7.77 2.63 -3.38
C MET A 52 7.71 3.78 -4.38
N MET A 53 6.53 4.24 -4.74
CA MET A 53 6.37 5.37 -5.66
C MET A 53 6.91 6.66 -5.04
N GLY A 54 6.62 6.89 -3.76
CA GLY A 54 7.13 8.06 -3.05
C GLY A 54 8.64 8.07 -2.95
N ASN A 55 9.21 6.92 -2.68
CA ASN A 55 10.67 6.77 -2.56
C ASN A 55 11.41 7.10 -3.87
N GLN A 56 10.71 7.07 -5.01
CA GLN A 56 11.30 7.40 -6.30
C GLN A 56 11.20 8.89 -6.64
N LEU A 57 10.55 9.70 -5.82
CA LEU A 57 10.44 11.12 -6.06
C LEU A 57 11.79 11.80 -5.94
N LYS A 58 12.09 12.70 -6.87
CA LYS A 58 13.35 13.46 -6.88
C LYS A 58 13.31 14.62 -5.91
N GLU A 59 12.12 15.17 -5.66
CA GLU A 59 11.96 16.31 -4.77
C GLU A 59 11.86 15.85 -3.33
N LYS A 60 12.64 16.48 -2.47
CA LYS A 60 12.73 16.10 -1.08
C LYS A 60 11.40 16.27 -0.33
N ASP A 61 10.63 17.28 -0.69
CA ASP A 61 9.35 17.57 -0.05
C ASP A 61 8.16 17.06 -0.87
N GLY A 62 8.41 16.23 -1.86
CA GLY A 62 7.36 15.67 -2.70
C GLY A 62 6.51 14.64 -1.98
N SER A 63 5.32 14.42 -2.51
CA SER A 63 4.42 13.38 -2.02
C SER A 63 3.66 12.75 -3.18
N VAL A 64 3.20 11.52 -2.96
CA VAL A 64 2.37 10.78 -3.91
C VAL A 64 1.08 10.42 -3.20
N THR A 65 -0.04 10.70 -3.85
CA THR A 65 -1.36 10.25 -3.38
C THR A 65 -1.89 9.22 -4.37
N LEU A 66 -2.26 8.07 -3.86
CA LEU A 66 -2.83 6.99 -4.65
C LEU A 66 -4.26 6.77 -4.18
N ARG A 67 -5.21 6.89 -5.10
CA ARG A 67 -6.63 6.63 -4.82
C ARG A 67 -7.10 5.50 -5.70
N ILE A 68 -7.70 4.52 -5.08
CA ILE A 68 -8.25 3.37 -5.78
C ILE A 68 -9.75 3.37 -5.53
N LYS A 69 -10.52 3.49 -6.61
CA LYS A 69 -11.98 3.45 -6.54
C LYS A 69 -12.46 2.24 -7.32
N GLY A 70 -13.13 1.36 -6.65
CA GLY A 70 -13.73 0.20 -7.29
C GLY A 70 -15.19 0.12 -6.95
N GLY A 71 -15.93 -0.72 -7.66
CA GLY A 71 -17.33 -0.98 -7.36
C GLY A 71 -17.54 -2.00 -6.26
N GLY A 72 -16.49 -2.42 -5.59
CA GLY A 72 -16.57 -3.46 -4.58
C GLY A 72 -16.92 -2.96 -3.20
N PRO A 73 -17.06 -3.87 -2.25
CA PRO A 73 -17.51 -3.54 -0.89
C PRO A 73 -16.49 -2.75 -0.06
N LEU A 74 -15.22 -2.74 -0.44
CA LEU A 74 -14.22 -1.92 0.24
C LEU A 74 -14.50 -0.43 0.12
N GLY A 75 -15.18 -0.01 -0.95
CA GLY A 75 -15.59 1.37 -1.15
C GLY A 75 -14.52 2.28 -1.73
N GLY A 76 -13.28 2.01 -1.46
CA GLY A 76 -12.17 2.79 -1.96
C GLY A 76 -11.02 2.83 -0.97
N ILE A 77 -9.83 3.14 -1.50
CA ILE A 77 -8.61 3.22 -0.71
C ILE A 77 -7.90 4.52 -1.08
N THR A 78 -7.43 5.23 -0.07
CA THR A 78 -6.61 6.42 -0.27
C THR A 78 -5.34 6.27 0.55
N VAL A 79 -4.19 6.36 -0.10
CA VAL A 79 -2.89 6.28 0.56
C VAL A 79 -1.99 7.39 0.05
N VAL A 80 -1.11 7.87 0.91
CA VAL A 80 -0.17 8.95 0.62
C VAL A 80 1.20 8.53 1.10
N SER A 81 2.22 8.81 0.31
CA SER A 81 3.60 8.62 0.73
C SER A 81 4.40 9.89 0.50
N ASP A 82 5.35 10.14 1.40
CA ASP A 82 6.33 11.20 1.20
C ASP A 82 7.50 10.66 0.36
N SER A 83 8.49 11.52 0.13
CA SER A 83 9.65 11.17 -0.71
C SER A 83 10.60 10.18 -0.03
N GLN A 84 10.43 9.91 1.25
CA GLN A 84 11.23 8.94 1.98
C GLN A 84 10.55 7.57 2.07
N GLY A 85 9.37 7.44 1.48
CA GLY A 85 8.64 6.17 1.49
C GLY A 85 7.79 5.96 2.72
N ASN A 86 7.60 6.99 3.53
CA ASN A 86 6.69 6.90 4.69
C ASN A 86 5.26 7.03 4.20
N ALA A 87 4.52 5.95 4.28
CA ALA A 87 3.17 5.88 3.72
C ALA A 87 2.12 5.75 4.81
N ARG A 88 0.96 6.33 4.53
CA ARG A 88 -0.22 6.24 5.40
C ARG A 88 -1.46 6.30 4.53
N GLY A 89 -2.55 5.82 5.06
CA GLY A 89 -3.80 5.84 4.31
C GLY A 89 -4.89 5.09 5.02
N TYR A 90 -6.02 4.95 4.33
CA TYR A 90 -7.17 4.29 4.89
C TYR A 90 -7.99 3.63 3.78
N VAL A 91 -8.86 2.73 4.20
CA VAL A 91 -9.86 2.12 3.35
C VAL A 91 -11.24 2.55 3.87
N VAL A 92 -12.17 2.83 2.95
CA VAL A 92 -13.48 3.34 3.31
C VAL A 92 -14.24 2.34 4.21
N ASN A 93 -14.19 1.06 3.87
CA ASN A 93 -14.87 0.04 4.65
C ASN A 93 -13.86 -0.99 5.18
N PRO A 94 -13.31 -0.76 6.39
CA PRO A 94 -12.28 -1.65 6.94
C PRO A 94 -12.81 -3.00 7.43
N LEU A 95 -14.11 -3.16 7.53
CA LEU A 95 -14.73 -4.35 8.09
C LEU A 95 -15.27 -5.31 7.03
N VAL A 96 -14.79 -5.17 5.80
CA VAL A 96 -15.18 -6.08 4.72
C VAL A 96 -14.65 -7.48 5.00
N GLU A 97 -15.55 -8.46 4.90
CA GLU A 97 -15.20 -9.86 5.06
C GLU A 97 -14.85 -10.50 3.74
N ASP A 98 -14.21 -11.67 3.80
CA ASP A 98 -13.87 -12.43 2.62
C ASP A 98 -15.16 -12.87 1.90
N ARG A 99 -15.35 -12.35 0.68
CA ARG A 99 -16.54 -12.64 -0.12
C ARG A 99 -16.52 -14.00 -0.78
N LYS A 100 -15.42 -14.71 -0.67
CA LYS A 100 -15.29 -16.02 -1.29
C LYS A 100 -16.33 -17.00 -0.74
N SER A 101 -16.56 -16.95 0.56
CA SER A 101 -17.56 -17.79 1.19
C SER A 101 -18.97 -17.42 0.77
N THR A 102 -19.22 -16.15 0.48
CA THR A 102 -20.53 -15.68 0.05
C THR A 102 -20.86 -16.09 -1.37
N ARG A 103 -19.86 -16.20 -2.23
CA ARG A 103 -20.07 -16.56 -3.63
C ARG A 103 -20.40 -18.02 -3.85
N LEU A 104 -20.15 -18.84 -2.86
CA LEU A 104 -20.45 -20.27 -2.95
C LEU A 104 -21.94 -20.59 -2.69
N ASN A 105 -22.70 -19.62 -2.33
CA ASN A 105 -24.12 -19.80 -2.03
C ASN A 105 -25.00 -19.58 -3.25
#